data_370b457eb41f01f7eec7ec829a79c8e3
#
_entry.id   370b457eb41f01f7eec7ec829a79c8e3
#
_cell.length_a   1.000
_cell.length_b   1.000
_cell.length_c   1.000
_cell.angle_alpha   90.00
_cell.angle_beta   90.00
_cell.angle_gamma   90.00
#
_symmetry.space_group_name_H-M   'P 1'
#
loop_
_entity.id
_entity.type
_entity.pdbx_description
1 polymer ?
#
loop_
_entity_poly.entity_id
_entity_poly.type
_entity_poly.pdbx_seq_one_letter_code
_entity_poly.pdbx_strand_id
1 'polypeptide(L)'
;RWQPHGVHGLSRTFEPTGFAWTDQSWTGRQLAGGVIYELHVGTFTPEGTLDAAIARLPHLVDLGVDFVELMPVNSFNGDHGWGYDGVCWFAVHEPYGGPDAYRRFVDAAHGLGLAVVQDVVYNHLGPSGDYLREFGPYLAPHDTPWGGMLNVDGPGAEQVRRYIADNVRFWFADMHVDALRLDAVHALIDRSEPSLLEELAIVTEDAAAHLRRPLTLIAESNQNDPRLITP
;
A
#
# COMPACT_ATOMS: atom_id res chain seq x y z
N ARG A 1 5.23 0.23 12.74
CA ARG A 1 6.05 -0.79 13.44
C ARG A 1 6.41 -1.88 12.44
N TRP A 2 7.62 -2.34 12.47
CA TRP A 2 8.16 -3.40 11.64
C TRP A 2 8.57 -4.57 12.53
N GLN A 3 8.28 -5.80 12.11
CA GLN A 3 8.51 -7.02 12.89
C GLN A 3 9.36 -8.02 12.08
N PRO A 4 10.70 -7.89 12.13
CA PRO A 4 11.61 -8.66 11.29
C PRO A 4 11.61 -10.18 11.59
N HIS A 5 11.00 -10.60 12.69
CA HIS A 5 10.90 -12.01 13.09
C HIS A 5 9.46 -12.54 13.00
N GLY A 6 8.66 -11.97 12.08
CA GLY A 6 7.27 -12.34 11.85
C GLY A 6 6.27 -11.57 12.72
N VAL A 7 4.99 -11.68 12.38
CA VAL A 7 3.89 -10.88 12.94
C VAL A 7 3.67 -11.03 14.45
N HIS A 8 4.24 -12.06 15.06
CA HIS A 8 4.24 -12.28 16.52
C HIS A 8 5.56 -11.90 17.19
N GLY A 9 6.52 -11.44 16.42
CA GLY A 9 7.86 -11.07 16.91
C GLY A 9 7.92 -9.69 17.54
N LEU A 10 9.12 -9.33 18.01
CA LEU A 10 9.38 -8.00 18.55
C LEU A 10 9.37 -6.96 17.43
N SER A 11 8.84 -5.78 17.76
CA SER A 11 8.85 -4.64 16.85
C SER A 11 10.24 -4.00 16.78
N ARG A 12 10.65 -3.58 15.59
CA ARG A 12 11.83 -2.74 15.36
C ARG A 12 11.38 -1.34 14.93
N THR A 13 12.12 -0.34 15.35
CA THR A 13 11.98 1.03 14.85
C THR A 13 12.58 1.13 13.45
N PHE A 14 12.00 1.97 12.66
CA PHE A 14 12.42 2.28 11.30
C PHE A 14 12.55 3.80 11.18
N GLU A 15 13.65 4.26 10.59
CA GLU A 15 13.92 5.68 10.40
C GLU A 15 13.61 6.07 8.94
N PRO A 16 12.50 6.78 8.70
CA PRO A 16 12.11 7.15 7.33
C PRO A 16 13.10 8.11 6.66
N THR A 17 13.76 8.98 7.41
CA THR A 17 14.62 10.05 6.87
C THR A 17 16.03 9.61 6.52
N GLY A 18 16.43 8.37 6.86
CA GLY A 18 17.81 7.88 6.72
C GLY A 18 18.18 7.38 5.32
N PHE A 19 17.24 7.30 4.37
CA PHE A 19 17.50 6.80 3.03
C PHE A 19 17.91 7.92 2.08
N ALA A 20 18.97 7.70 1.30
CA ALA A 20 19.47 8.66 0.32
C ALA A 20 18.78 8.41 -1.03
N TRP A 21 17.64 9.00 -1.23
CA TRP A 21 16.92 8.95 -2.51
C TRP A 21 17.74 9.58 -3.65
N THR A 22 17.66 8.99 -4.85
CA THR A 22 18.27 9.53 -6.09
C THR A 22 17.22 10.00 -7.10
N ASP A 23 15.96 9.94 -6.76
CA ASP A 23 14.80 10.25 -7.59
C ASP A 23 14.35 11.72 -7.57
N GLN A 24 15.21 12.67 -7.16
CA GLN A 24 14.86 14.10 -7.07
C GLN A 24 14.37 14.70 -8.37
N SER A 25 14.72 14.12 -9.51
CA SER A 25 14.25 14.54 -10.84
C SER A 25 12.95 13.86 -11.26
N TRP A 26 12.43 12.93 -10.47
CA TRP A 26 11.19 12.23 -10.77
C TRP A 26 10.00 13.19 -10.65
N THR A 27 9.19 13.30 -11.69
CA THR A 27 8.03 14.20 -11.76
C THR A 27 6.70 13.47 -11.71
N GLY A 28 6.74 12.15 -11.43
CA GLY A 28 5.55 11.29 -11.44
C GLY A 28 5.11 10.93 -12.87
N ARG A 29 4.05 10.15 -12.95
CA ARG A 29 3.43 9.71 -14.19
C ARG A 29 1.91 9.74 -14.09
N GLN A 30 1.25 10.22 -15.16
CA GLN A 30 -0.22 10.17 -15.26
C GLN A 30 -0.66 8.74 -15.54
N LEU A 31 -1.66 8.27 -14.80
CA LEU A 31 -2.22 6.92 -14.96
C LEU A 31 -2.98 6.76 -16.28
N ALA A 32 -3.69 7.80 -16.72
CA ALA A 32 -4.52 7.73 -17.92
C ALA A 32 -3.71 7.35 -19.16
N GLY A 33 -4.04 6.22 -19.76
CA GLY A 33 -3.37 5.66 -20.94
C GLY A 33 -2.11 4.86 -20.63
N GLY A 34 -1.73 4.73 -19.34
CA GLY A 34 -0.58 3.93 -18.91
C GLY A 34 -0.88 2.43 -18.84
N VAL A 35 0.18 1.64 -18.99
CA VAL A 35 0.14 0.17 -18.84
C VAL A 35 0.70 -0.18 -17.46
N ILE A 36 -0.10 -0.87 -16.65
CA ILE A 36 0.29 -1.38 -15.33
C ILE A 36 0.68 -2.86 -15.47
N TYR A 37 1.82 -3.22 -14.90
CA TYR A 37 2.24 -4.61 -14.71
C TYR A 37 2.22 -4.95 -13.23
N GLU A 38 1.26 -5.79 -12.83
CA GLU A 38 1.18 -6.31 -11.46
C GLU A 38 2.16 -7.46 -11.26
N LEU A 39 2.88 -7.46 -10.14
CA LEU A 39 3.78 -8.53 -9.76
C LEU A 39 3.68 -8.89 -8.28
N HIS A 40 3.90 -10.17 -7.99
CA HIS A 40 4.05 -10.69 -6.64
C HIS A 40 5.55 -10.85 -6.31
N VAL A 41 6.05 -10.11 -5.33
CA VAL A 41 7.48 -10.08 -4.99
C VAL A 41 8.05 -11.48 -4.74
N GLY A 42 7.34 -12.31 -3.98
CA GLY A 42 7.79 -13.64 -3.59
C GLY A 42 7.89 -14.67 -4.72
N THR A 43 7.36 -14.37 -5.92
CA THR A 43 7.38 -15.30 -7.07
C THR A 43 7.89 -14.68 -8.37
N PHE A 44 8.16 -13.38 -8.38
CA PHE A 44 8.65 -12.68 -9.58
C PHE A 44 10.08 -13.08 -9.96
N THR A 45 10.90 -13.41 -8.95
CA THR A 45 12.23 -13.96 -9.12
C THR A 45 12.42 -15.21 -8.28
N PRO A 46 13.41 -16.07 -8.59
CA PRO A 46 13.70 -17.24 -7.76
C PRO A 46 14.04 -16.90 -6.31
N GLU A 47 14.66 -15.73 -6.08
CA GLU A 47 15.04 -15.25 -4.74
C GLU A 47 13.84 -14.72 -3.95
N GLY A 48 12.77 -14.31 -4.63
CA GLY A 48 11.55 -13.79 -4.01
C GLY A 48 11.74 -12.49 -3.21
N THR A 49 12.67 -11.62 -3.64
CA THR A 49 13.00 -10.39 -2.92
C THR A 49 12.89 -9.15 -3.80
N LEU A 50 12.69 -7.99 -3.18
CA LEU A 50 12.65 -6.69 -3.87
C LEU A 50 13.98 -6.36 -4.54
N ASP A 51 15.11 -6.67 -3.90
CA ASP A 51 16.44 -6.45 -4.51
C ASP A 51 16.63 -7.30 -5.78
N ALA A 52 16.18 -8.55 -5.79
CA ALA A 52 16.23 -9.37 -7.01
C ALA A 52 15.26 -8.87 -8.09
N ALA A 53 14.10 -8.33 -7.69
CA ALA A 53 13.13 -7.75 -8.61
C ALA A 53 13.68 -6.53 -9.34
N ILE A 54 14.54 -5.71 -8.71
CA ILE A 54 15.22 -4.56 -9.34
C ILE A 54 15.94 -4.99 -10.63
N ALA A 55 16.61 -6.13 -10.62
CA ALA A 55 17.34 -6.63 -11.79
C ALA A 55 16.42 -6.96 -12.99
N ARG A 56 15.11 -7.08 -12.77
CA ARG A 56 14.10 -7.36 -13.80
C ARG A 56 13.37 -6.12 -14.32
N LEU A 57 13.51 -4.97 -13.67
CA LEU A 57 12.85 -3.73 -14.09
C LEU A 57 13.19 -3.33 -15.55
N PRO A 58 14.43 -3.47 -16.05
CA PRO A 58 14.72 -3.17 -17.46
C PRO A 58 13.86 -3.99 -18.45
N HIS A 59 13.54 -5.24 -18.12
CA HIS A 59 12.65 -6.05 -18.95
C HIS A 59 11.23 -5.46 -19.02
N LEU A 60 10.71 -4.89 -17.93
CA LEU A 60 9.40 -4.22 -17.93
C LEU A 60 9.42 -2.95 -18.78
N VAL A 61 10.52 -2.20 -18.75
CA VAL A 61 10.73 -1.04 -19.63
C VAL A 61 10.71 -1.47 -21.11
N ASP A 62 11.43 -2.55 -21.46
CA ASP A 62 11.48 -3.08 -22.82
C ASP A 62 10.11 -3.57 -23.30
N LEU A 63 9.24 -4.03 -22.40
CA LEU A 63 7.84 -4.38 -22.69
C LEU A 63 6.93 -3.16 -22.92
N GLY A 64 7.37 -1.96 -22.60
CA GLY A 64 6.57 -0.74 -22.69
C GLY A 64 5.60 -0.57 -21.52
N VAL A 65 5.94 -1.11 -20.35
CA VAL A 65 5.20 -0.90 -19.09
C VAL A 65 5.48 0.51 -18.58
N ASP A 66 4.45 1.17 -18.06
CA ASP A 66 4.52 2.51 -17.48
C ASP A 66 4.54 2.48 -15.95
N PHE A 67 3.82 1.54 -15.36
CA PHE A 67 3.68 1.37 -13.93
C PHE A 67 3.95 -0.08 -13.53
N VAL A 68 4.72 -0.26 -12.47
CA VAL A 68 4.85 -1.56 -11.81
C VAL A 68 4.00 -1.55 -10.54
N GLU A 69 3.06 -2.47 -10.44
CA GLU A 69 2.22 -2.65 -9.27
C GLU A 69 2.74 -3.79 -8.43
N LEU A 70 3.02 -3.49 -7.15
CA LEU A 70 3.36 -4.51 -6.16
C LEU A 70 2.09 -4.98 -5.47
N MET A 71 1.80 -6.29 -5.54
CA MET A 71 0.83 -6.92 -4.64
C MET A 71 1.18 -6.58 -3.19
N PRO A 72 0.24 -6.71 -2.22
CA PRO A 72 0.45 -6.21 -0.87
C PRO A 72 1.76 -6.71 -0.24
N VAL A 73 2.54 -5.77 0.30
CA VAL A 73 3.86 -6.04 0.90
C VAL A 73 3.86 -5.95 2.42
N ASN A 74 2.70 -5.73 3.04
CA ASN A 74 2.59 -5.65 4.49
C ASN A 74 2.95 -6.99 5.15
N SER A 75 3.41 -6.93 6.42
CA SER A 75 3.78 -8.14 7.14
C SER A 75 2.58 -9.08 7.31
N PHE A 76 2.74 -10.32 6.92
CA PHE A 76 1.80 -11.40 7.11
C PHE A 76 2.49 -12.61 7.75
N ASN A 77 1.71 -13.62 8.16
CA ASN A 77 2.25 -14.80 8.82
C ASN A 77 2.84 -15.79 7.82
N GLY A 78 4.09 -16.20 8.03
CA GLY A 78 4.82 -17.14 7.17
C GLY A 78 5.51 -16.45 5.98
N ASP A 79 5.99 -17.27 5.03
CA ASP A 79 6.82 -16.83 3.90
C ASP A 79 6.09 -16.94 2.56
N HIS A 80 4.93 -17.58 2.53
CA HIS A 80 4.14 -17.85 1.34
C HIS A 80 2.75 -17.25 1.50
N GLY A 81 2.48 -16.19 0.79
CA GLY A 81 1.19 -15.49 0.80
C GLY A 81 1.18 -14.38 -0.23
N TRP A 82 0.01 -14.00 -0.71
CA TRP A 82 -0.14 -12.88 -1.64
C TRP A 82 -0.10 -11.52 -0.94
N GLY A 83 -0.07 -11.52 0.43
CA GLY A 83 0.00 -10.30 1.22
C GLY A 83 -1.37 -9.73 1.64
N TYR A 84 -2.49 -10.32 1.20
CA TYR A 84 -3.83 -9.86 1.58
C TYR A 84 -4.21 -10.18 3.03
N ASP A 85 -3.41 -10.97 3.74
CA ASP A 85 -3.52 -11.22 5.18
C ASP A 85 -2.65 -10.28 6.03
N GLY A 86 -2.29 -9.11 5.50
CA GLY A 86 -1.40 -8.15 6.14
C GLY A 86 -1.98 -7.52 7.41
N VAL A 87 -1.12 -7.27 8.41
CA VAL A 87 -1.52 -6.71 9.72
C VAL A 87 -0.73 -5.48 10.14
N CYS A 88 0.41 -5.20 9.51
CA CYS A 88 1.30 -4.09 9.84
C CYS A 88 1.43 -3.15 8.64
N TRP A 89 0.45 -2.28 8.41
CA TRP A 89 0.35 -1.45 7.21
C TRP A 89 1.50 -0.48 6.96
N PHE A 90 2.22 -0.08 8.02
CA PHE A 90 3.42 0.77 7.93
C PHE A 90 4.72 -0.06 7.86
N ALA A 91 4.64 -1.32 7.45
CA ALA A 91 5.78 -2.21 7.38
C ALA A 91 5.85 -2.92 6.02
N VAL A 92 7.04 -3.31 5.66
CA VAL A 92 7.30 -4.19 4.51
C VAL A 92 7.73 -5.56 5.05
N HIS A 93 7.18 -6.60 4.49
CA HIS A 93 7.44 -8.00 4.85
C HIS A 93 8.93 -8.30 4.79
N GLU A 94 9.49 -8.79 5.91
CA GLU A 94 10.93 -9.01 6.04
C GLU A 94 11.52 -9.98 5.00
N PRO A 95 10.87 -11.10 4.66
CA PRO A 95 11.35 -11.99 3.60
C PRO A 95 11.50 -11.31 2.22
N TYR A 96 10.76 -10.22 1.96
CA TYR A 96 10.92 -9.43 0.73
C TYR A 96 12.11 -8.47 0.77
N GLY A 97 12.78 -8.32 1.94
CA GLY A 97 13.93 -7.45 2.16
C GLY A 97 13.64 -6.24 3.07
N GLY A 98 12.41 -6.12 3.58
CA GLY A 98 12.01 -5.06 4.50
C GLY A 98 11.96 -3.66 3.86
N PRO A 99 11.82 -2.61 4.68
CA PRO A 99 11.54 -1.27 4.18
C PRO A 99 12.68 -0.63 3.38
N ASP A 100 13.93 -0.96 3.65
CA ASP A 100 15.05 -0.41 2.90
C ASP A 100 15.16 -1.01 1.49
N ALA A 101 14.87 -2.30 1.33
CA ALA A 101 14.79 -2.93 0.01
C ALA A 101 13.62 -2.34 -0.81
N TYR A 102 12.51 -2.03 -0.15
CA TYR A 102 11.38 -1.38 -0.81
C TYR A 102 11.76 -0.01 -1.37
N ARG A 103 12.45 0.82 -0.59
CA ARG A 103 12.92 2.12 -1.04
C ARG A 103 13.90 2.01 -2.20
N ARG A 104 14.84 1.06 -2.15
CA ARG A 104 15.75 0.79 -3.29
C ARG A 104 14.99 0.40 -4.54
N PHE A 105 13.93 -0.39 -4.39
CA PHE A 105 13.10 -0.80 -5.52
C PHE A 105 12.40 0.41 -6.16
N VAL A 106 11.77 1.26 -5.35
CA VAL A 106 11.09 2.48 -5.86
C VAL A 106 12.09 3.43 -6.52
N ASP A 107 13.22 3.70 -5.87
CA ASP A 107 14.26 4.58 -6.39
C ASP A 107 14.82 4.07 -7.73
N ALA A 108 15.06 2.76 -7.86
CA ALA A 108 15.49 2.12 -9.09
C ALA A 108 14.41 2.17 -10.19
N ALA A 109 13.15 1.97 -9.85
CA ALA A 109 12.03 2.07 -10.80
C ALA A 109 11.93 3.49 -11.36
N HIS A 110 11.98 4.52 -10.52
CA HIS A 110 12.00 5.93 -10.93
C HIS A 110 13.20 6.25 -11.81
N GLY A 111 14.39 5.73 -11.48
CA GLY A 111 15.59 5.88 -12.30
C GLY A 111 15.46 5.30 -13.72
N LEU A 112 14.55 4.35 -13.93
CA LEU A 112 14.22 3.74 -15.22
C LEU A 112 12.98 4.35 -15.88
N GLY A 113 12.34 5.34 -15.25
CA GLY A 113 11.12 5.97 -15.76
C GLY A 113 9.83 5.17 -15.49
N LEU A 114 9.87 4.16 -14.62
CA LEU A 114 8.71 3.39 -14.19
C LEU A 114 8.10 4.03 -12.93
N ALA A 115 6.79 4.26 -12.93
CA ALA A 115 6.05 4.61 -11.74
C ALA A 115 5.71 3.37 -10.92
N VAL A 116 5.50 3.53 -9.61
CA VAL A 116 5.19 2.42 -8.70
C VAL A 116 3.79 2.56 -8.12
N VAL A 117 3.01 1.49 -8.23
CA VAL A 117 1.70 1.32 -7.57
C VAL A 117 1.88 0.35 -6.40
N GLN A 118 1.37 0.71 -5.22
CA GLN A 118 1.31 -0.19 -4.08
C GLN A 118 -0.14 -0.63 -3.86
N ASP A 119 -0.35 -1.93 -3.81
CA ASP A 119 -1.64 -2.51 -3.43
C ASP A 119 -1.79 -2.48 -1.90
N VAL A 120 -2.86 -1.84 -1.41
CA VAL A 120 -3.15 -1.66 0.01
C VAL A 120 -4.51 -2.22 0.39
N VAL A 121 -4.55 -2.96 1.50
CA VAL A 121 -5.73 -3.66 2.00
C VAL A 121 -6.26 -2.94 3.22
N TYR A 122 -7.24 -2.04 3.04
CA TYR A 122 -7.83 -1.26 4.14
C TYR A 122 -9.21 -1.79 4.59
N ASN A 123 -9.74 -2.80 3.90
CA ASN A 123 -11.05 -3.34 4.22
C ASN A 123 -11.02 -4.32 5.40
N HIS A 124 -9.89 -4.97 5.67
CA HIS A 124 -9.73 -5.92 6.79
C HIS A 124 -8.28 -6.00 7.27
N LEU A 125 -8.09 -6.63 8.42
CA LEU A 125 -6.79 -7.09 8.91
C LEU A 125 -6.77 -8.61 8.90
N GLY A 126 -5.63 -9.18 8.53
CA GLY A 126 -5.43 -10.62 8.50
C GLY A 126 -5.64 -11.28 9.87
N PRO A 127 -5.95 -12.58 9.90
CA PRO A 127 -6.35 -13.28 11.14
C PRO A 127 -5.18 -13.55 12.09
N SER A 128 -3.93 -13.39 11.62
CA SER A 128 -2.72 -13.70 12.40
C SER A 128 -1.87 -12.45 12.61
N GLY A 129 -1.60 -12.11 13.88
CA GLY A 129 -0.80 -10.94 14.24
C GLY A 129 -1.59 -9.64 14.33
N ASP A 130 -2.91 -9.69 14.26
CA ASP A 130 -3.78 -8.55 14.50
C ASP A 130 -3.89 -8.26 16.00
N TYR A 131 -3.07 -7.34 16.46
CA TYR A 131 -3.07 -6.84 17.83
C TYR A 131 -3.71 -5.44 17.96
N LEU A 132 -4.18 -4.82 16.88
CA LEU A 132 -4.74 -3.47 16.92
C LEU A 132 -6.02 -3.42 17.77
N ARG A 133 -6.79 -4.50 17.81
CA ARG A 133 -7.99 -4.63 18.66
C ARG A 133 -7.72 -4.42 20.16
N GLU A 134 -6.49 -4.66 20.62
CA GLU A 134 -6.10 -4.45 22.02
C GLU A 134 -5.81 -2.98 22.35
N PHE A 135 -5.70 -2.12 21.35
CA PHE A 135 -5.28 -0.72 21.50
C PHE A 135 -6.38 0.28 21.19
N GLY A 136 -7.49 -0.15 20.65
CA GLY A 136 -8.60 0.75 20.33
C GLY A 136 -9.68 0.12 19.44
N PRO A 137 -10.68 0.89 19.05
CA PRO A 137 -11.81 0.41 18.27
C PRO A 137 -11.48 0.29 16.76
N TYR A 138 -10.36 -0.35 16.44
CA TYR A 138 -9.91 -0.50 15.05
C TYR A 138 -10.82 -1.40 14.24
N LEU A 139 -11.44 -2.39 14.87
CA LEU A 139 -12.29 -3.35 14.19
C LEU A 139 -13.76 -3.11 14.47
N ALA A 140 -14.59 -3.32 13.47
CA ALA A 140 -16.02 -3.41 13.58
C ALA A 140 -16.43 -4.69 14.35
N PRO A 141 -17.68 -4.77 14.87
CA PRO A 141 -18.14 -5.96 15.60
C PRO A 141 -18.35 -7.19 14.72
N HIS A 142 -18.15 -7.08 13.41
CA HIS A 142 -18.32 -8.16 12.44
C HIS A 142 -17.01 -8.43 11.72
N ASP A 143 -16.71 -9.71 11.51
CA ASP A 143 -15.56 -10.12 10.70
C ASP A 143 -15.97 -10.28 9.22
N THR A 144 -14.99 -10.13 8.34
CA THR A 144 -15.08 -10.54 6.93
C THR A 144 -14.66 -12.01 6.80
N PRO A 145 -14.91 -12.66 5.66
CA PRO A 145 -14.35 -13.99 5.39
C PRO A 145 -12.81 -14.04 5.45
N TRP A 146 -12.15 -12.89 5.33
CA TRP A 146 -10.68 -12.76 5.28
C TRP A 146 -10.05 -12.31 6.60
N GLY A 147 -10.86 -11.82 7.56
CA GLY A 147 -10.36 -11.35 8.85
C GLY A 147 -11.22 -10.24 9.45
N GLY A 148 -10.66 -9.52 10.44
CA GLY A 148 -11.38 -8.47 11.14
C GLY A 148 -11.66 -7.25 10.26
N MET A 149 -12.94 -6.90 10.06
CA MET A 149 -13.36 -5.73 9.28
C MET A 149 -12.98 -4.43 10.01
N LEU A 150 -12.49 -3.43 9.26
CA LEU A 150 -12.14 -2.14 9.84
C LEU A 150 -13.38 -1.35 10.26
N ASN A 151 -13.26 -0.66 11.40
CA ASN A 151 -14.28 0.25 11.92
C ASN A 151 -14.10 1.65 11.30
N VAL A 152 -14.80 1.91 10.20
CA VAL A 152 -14.66 3.20 9.48
C VAL A 152 -15.87 4.14 9.65
N ASP A 153 -16.97 3.66 10.25
CA ASP A 153 -18.20 4.47 10.44
C ASP A 153 -18.85 4.33 11.83
N GLY A 154 -18.31 3.48 12.71
CA GLY A 154 -18.82 3.24 14.07
C GLY A 154 -18.18 4.15 15.12
N PRO A 155 -18.50 3.93 16.40
CA PRO A 155 -17.90 4.70 17.51
C PRO A 155 -16.37 4.61 17.50
N GLY A 156 -15.69 5.76 17.52
CA GLY A 156 -14.24 5.86 17.48
C GLY A 156 -13.61 5.68 16.09
N ALA A 157 -14.40 5.60 15.04
CA ALA A 157 -13.93 5.46 13.65
C ALA A 157 -13.03 6.62 13.20
N GLU A 158 -13.19 7.82 13.73
CA GLU A 158 -12.37 8.99 13.39
C GLU A 158 -10.86 8.69 13.50
N GLN A 159 -10.43 8.03 14.55
CA GLN A 159 -9.02 7.69 14.76
C GLN A 159 -8.56 6.57 13.83
N VAL A 160 -9.44 5.65 13.47
CA VAL A 160 -9.17 4.57 12.50
C VAL A 160 -9.02 5.15 11.09
N ARG A 161 -9.92 6.04 10.68
CA ARG A 161 -9.84 6.78 9.41
C ARG A 161 -8.54 7.59 9.32
N ARG A 162 -8.17 8.28 10.41
CA ARG A 162 -6.90 8.98 10.50
C ARG A 162 -5.69 8.05 10.34
N TYR A 163 -5.72 6.88 10.96
CA TYR A 163 -4.66 5.87 10.83
C TYR A 163 -4.50 5.40 9.38
N ILE A 164 -5.63 5.21 8.65
CA ILE A 164 -5.63 4.89 7.22
C ILE A 164 -5.06 6.06 6.40
N ALA A 165 -5.53 7.28 6.63
CA ALA A 165 -5.05 8.49 5.97
C ALA A 165 -3.54 8.72 6.18
N ASP A 166 -3.04 8.47 7.39
CA ASP A 166 -1.61 8.56 7.69
C ASP A 166 -0.81 7.46 6.97
N ASN A 167 -1.40 6.28 6.73
CA ASN A 167 -0.78 5.24 5.92
C ASN A 167 -0.71 5.61 4.43
N VAL A 168 -1.73 6.26 3.90
CA VAL A 168 -1.71 6.81 2.53
C VAL A 168 -0.57 7.83 2.40
N ARG A 169 -0.45 8.77 3.35
CA ARG A 169 0.66 9.74 3.36
C ARG A 169 2.02 9.08 3.45
N PHE A 170 2.17 8.06 4.29
CA PHE A 170 3.41 7.29 4.43
C PHE A 170 3.85 6.67 3.10
N TRP A 171 2.94 6.04 2.37
CA TRP A 171 3.29 5.44 1.08
C TRP A 171 3.72 6.50 0.06
N PHE A 172 3.02 7.64 -0.01
CA PHE A 172 3.36 8.70 -0.95
C PHE A 172 4.60 9.50 -0.56
N ALA A 173 4.74 9.89 0.70
CA ALA A 173 5.78 10.81 1.13
C ALA A 173 7.06 10.14 1.62
N ASP A 174 6.96 8.99 2.31
CA ASP A 174 8.12 8.32 2.91
C ASP A 174 8.63 7.17 2.03
N MET A 175 7.74 6.56 1.24
CA MET A 175 8.05 5.42 0.38
C MET A 175 8.05 5.77 -1.12
N HIS A 176 7.72 7.01 -1.47
CA HIS A 176 7.75 7.61 -2.80
C HIS A 176 6.90 6.93 -3.87
N VAL A 177 5.88 6.13 -3.52
CA VAL A 177 5.00 5.51 -4.54
C VAL A 177 4.16 6.55 -5.28
N ASP A 178 3.71 6.23 -6.49
CA ASP A 178 2.97 7.14 -7.39
C ASP A 178 1.46 6.90 -7.36
N ALA A 179 1.06 5.68 -6.99
CA ALA A 179 -0.35 5.34 -6.88
C ALA A 179 -0.58 4.27 -5.80
N LEU A 180 -1.81 4.22 -5.29
CA LEU A 180 -2.29 3.13 -4.45
C LEU A 180 -3.47 2.44 -5.11
N ARG A 181 -3.43 1.12 -5.22
CA ARG A 181 -4.60 0.30 -5.53
C ARG A 181 -5.26 -0.05 -4.21
N LEU A 182 -6.51 0.33 -4.05
CA LEU A 182 -7.32 0.07 -2.87
C LEU A 182 -8.09 -1.24 -3.08
N ASP A 183 -7.65 -2.29 -2.40
CA ASP A 183 -8.28 -3.61 -2.46
C ASP A 183 -9.70 -3.60 -1.95
N ALA A 184 -10.60 -4.25 -2.69
CA ALA A 184 -11.99 -4.56 -2.31
C ALA A 184 -12.71 -3.38 -1.62
N VAL A 185 -12.71 -2.19 -2.24
CA VAL A 185 -13.36 -1.00 -1.63
C VAL A 185 -14.85 -1.21 -1.34
N HIS A 186 -15.50 -2.15 -2.03
CA HIS A 186 -16.89 -2.55 -1.78
C HIS A 186 -17.09 -3.28 -0.44
N ALA A 187 -16.01 -3.78 0.17
CA ALA A 187 -16.04 -4.39 1.50
C ALA A 187 -15.85 -3.37 2.65
N LEU A 188 -15.53 -2.11 2.31
CA LEU A 188 -15.55 -1.00 3.26
C LEU A 188 -17.01 -0.59 3.49
N ILE A 189 -17.57 -0.98 4.64
CA ILE A 189 -18.91 -0.55 5.03
C ILE A 189 -18.78 0.83 5.68
N ASP A 190 -19.09 1.86 4.91
CA ASP A 190 -19.00 3.26 5.34
C ASP A 190 -20.29 4.01 4.98
N ARG A 191 -20.93 4.58 6.01
CA ARG A 191 -22.17 5.38 5.91
C ARG A 191 -21.94 6.83 6.32
N SER A 192 -20.68 7.22 6.50
CA SER A 192 -20.32 8.59 6.88
C SER A 192 -20.32 9.51 5.67
N GLU A 193 -20.44 10.80 5.96
CA GLU A 193 -20.27 11.89 5.00
C GLU A 193 -19.27 12.91 5.57
N PRO A 194 -18.14 13.15 4.90
CA PRO A 194 -17.69 12.46 3.67
C PRO A 194 -17.36 10.98 3.92
N SER A 195 -17.43 10.17 2.87
CA SER A 195 -17.00 8.76 2.92
C SER A 195 -15.48 8.68 3.11
N LEU A 196 -14.99 7.52 3.57
CA LEU A 196 -13.54 7.29 3.68
C LEU A 196 -12.84 7.46 2.32
N LEU A 197 -13.43 6.99 1.23
CA LEU A 197 -12.85 7.13 -0.11
C LEU A 197 -12.70 8.59 -0.52
N GLU A 198 -13.69 9.43 -0.21
CA GLU A 198 -13.61 10.90 -0.44
C GLU A 198 -12.51 11.54 0.41
N GLU A 199 -12.40 11.16 1.69
CA GLU A 199 -11.30 11.64 2.55
C GLU A 199 -9.94 11.24 2.00
N LEU A 200 -9.77 9.98 1.53
CA LEU A 200 -8.51 9.52 0.96
C LEU A 200 -8.20 10.22 -0.37
N ALA A 201 -9.21 10.55 -1.17
CA ALA A 201 -9.03 11.36 -2.37
C ALA A 201 -8.49 12.75 -2.03
N ILE A 202 -9.08 13.44 -1.05
CA ILE A 202 -8.60 14.74 -0.56
C ILE A 202 -7.16 14.64 -0.04
N VAL A 203 -6.85 13.62 0.76
CA VAL A 203 -5.49 13.37 1.27
C VAL A 203 -4.49 13.17 0.14
N THR A 204 -4.90 12.50 -0.93
CA THR A 204 -4.06 12.24 -2.10
C THR A 204 -3.84 13.52 -2.92
N GLU A 205 -4.86 14.33 -3.10
CA GLU A 205 -4.73 15.64 -3.78
C GLU A 205 -3.80 16.58 -3.01
N ASP A 206 -3.94 16.66 -1.69
CA ASP A 206 -3.06 17.46 -0.84
C ASP A 206 -1.60 16.97 -0.92
N ALA A 207 -1.40 15.65 -0.89
CA ALA A 207 -0.08 15.04 -1.04
C ALA A 207 0.52 15.32 -2.44
N ALA A 208 -0.27 15.21 -3.51
CA ALA A 208 0.16 15.52 -4.88
C ALA A 208 0.58 16.98 -5.03
N ALA A 209 -0.18 17.91 -4.45
CA ALA A 209 0.16 19.33 -4.45
C ALA A 209 1.45 19.61 -3.68
N HIS A 210 1.65 18.97 -2.52
CA HIS A 210 2.86 19.12 -1.70
C HIS A 210 4.09 18.53 -2.38
N LEU A 211 3.97 17.33 -2.91
CA LEU A 211 5.06 16.59 -3.57
C LEU A 211 5.29 17.05 -5.03
N ARG A 212 4.40 17.87 -5.58
CA ARG A 212 4.46 18.45 -6.93
C ARG A 212 4.55 17.40 -8.05
N ARG A 213 3.86 16.29 -7.88
CA ARG A 213 3.74 15.23 -8.87
C ARG A 213 2.35 14.60 -8.82
N PRO A 214 1.83 14.05 -9.95
CA PRO A 214 0.56 13.35 -9.93
C PRO A 214 0.63 12.13 -9.00
N LEU A 215 -0.40 11.97 -8.18
CA LEU A 215 -0.64 10.78 -7.38
C LEU A 215 -2.04 10.27 -7.67
N THR A 216 -2.25 8.96 -7.61
CA THR A 216 -3.52 8.35 -8.01
C THR A 216 -3.98 7.31 -7.00
N LEU A 217 -5.30 7.27 -6.75
CA LEU A 217 -5.97 6.12 -6.11
C LEU A 217 -6.69 5.30 -7.18
N ILE A 218 -6.57 4.00 -7.10
CA ILE A 218 -7.22 3.04 -7.99
C ILE A 218 -8.16 2.19 -7.12
N ALA A 219 -9.46 2.32 -7.30
CA ALA A 219 -10.46 1.58 -6.53
C ALA A 219 -10.74 0.23 -7.19
N GLU A 220 -10.47 -0.88 -6.49
CA GLU A 220 -10.87 -2.21 -6.95
C GLU A 220 -12.25 -2.56 -6.41
N SER A 221 -13.19 -2.87 -7.31
CA SER A 221 -14.55 -3.28 -6.94
C SER A 221 -15.17 -4.17 -8.00
N ASN A 222 -15.98 -5.13 -7.56
CA ASN A 222 -16.78 -5.98 -8.43
C ASN A 222 -18.22 -5.45 -8.63
N GLN A 223 -18.58 -4.30 -8.07
CA GLN A 223 -19.95 -3.79 -8.06
C GLN A 223 -20.34 -3.05 -9.34
N ASN A 224 -19.38 -2.65 -10.19
CA ASN A 224 -19.62 -1.80 -11.37
C ASN A 224 -20.39 -0.51 -11.03
N ASP A 225 -20.16 0.05 -9.86
CA ASP A 225 -20.84 1.27 -9.39
C ASP A 225 -19.97 2.50 -9.70
N PRO A 226 -20.38 3.38 -10.62
CA PRO A 226 -19.60 4.57 -10.96
C PRO A 226 -19.46 5.56 -9.78
N ARG A 227 -20.33 5.52 -8.78
CA ARG A 227 -20.26 6.37 -7.59
C ARG A 227 -18.98 6.15 -6.77
N LEU A 228 -18.27 5.05 -6.99
CA LEU A 228 -16.97 4.80 -6.34
C LEU A 228 -15.83 5.66 -6.91
N ILE A 229 -16.02 6.25 -8.10
CA ILE A 229 -14.98 6.99 -8.84
C ILE A 229 -15.46 8.32 -9.42
N THR A 230 -16.73 8.64 -9.24
CA THR A 230 -17.33 9.92 -9.67
C THR A 230 -17.98 10.61 -8.49
N PRO A 231 -17.85 11.95 -8.36
CA PRO A 231 -18.55 12.71 -7.33
C PRO A 231 -20.06 12.67 -7.49
#